data_ad6bb3e42ee89a5ed420501bba8def08
#
_entry.id   ad6bb3e42ee89a5ed420501bba8def08
#
_cell.length_a   1.000
_cell.length_b   1.000
_cell.length_c   1.000
_cell.angle_alpha   90.00
_cell.angle_beta   90.00
_cell.angle_gamma   90.00
#
_symmetry.space_group_name_H-M   'P 1'
#
loop_
_entity.id
_entity.type
_entity.pdbx_description
1 polymer ?
#
loop_
_entity_poly.entity_id
_entity_poly.type
_entity_poly.pdbx_seq_one_letter_code
_entity_poly.pdbx_strand_id
1 'polypeptide(L)'
;LVANSSIPILAQHIDDSKIGSTTGYIIPELLKKSKVKGSLINHSEHRISSKEIEKLVLKLKELKMISIVCVKDVAEVKKYLKINPDFIAIEPPELIGSGKAISTEKPDLIQKAARIVNDSKNKTKLLCGAGIVSGEDVAKSIELGSKGILVASGIIKAKNWNKIISEFAKA
;
A
#
# COMPACT_ATOMS: atom_id res chain seq x y z
N LEU A 1 -7.50 -19.14 8.16
CA LEU A 1 -6.63 -18.78 7.04
C LEU A 1 -5.44 -17.93 7.51
N VAL A 2 -5.66 -16.75 8.09
CA VAL A 2 -4.58 -15.82 8.51
C VAL A 2 -3.58 -16.49 9.46
N ALA A 3 -4.05 -17.25 10.44
CA ALA A 3 -3.20 -17.87 11.46
C ALA A 3 -2.20 -18.90 10.91
N ASN A 4 -2.48 -19.47 9.74
CA ASN A 4 -1.69 -20.54 9.10
C ASN A 4 -0.97 -20.05 7.83
N SER A 5 -1.01 -18.75 7.55
CA SER A 5 -0.32 -18.20 6.38
C SER A 5 1.19 -18.10 6.62
N SER A 6 1.98 -18.56 5.67
CA SER A 6 3.43 -18.38 5.64
C SER A 6 3.85 -16.97 5.19
N ILE A 7 2.93 -16.23 4.57
CA ILE A 7 3.14 -14.84 4.15
C ILE A 7 2.38 -13.87 5.05
N PRO A 8 2.86 -12.63 5.24
CA PRO A 8 2.15 -11.61 6.01
C PRO A 8 0.79 -11.27 5.36
N ILE A 9 -0.28 -11.36 6.14
CA ILE A 9 -1.62 -10.94 5.71
C ILE A 9 -1.89 -9.54 6.26
N LEU A 10 -2.33 -8.64 5.40
CA LEU A 10 -2.72 -7.28 5.74
C LEU A 10 -4.22 -7.08 5.47
N ALA A 11 -4.84 -6.22 6.27
CA ALA A 11 -6.21 -5.77 6.01
C ALA A 11 -6.23 -4.73 4.88
N GLN A 12 -7.35 -4.62 4.19
CA GLN A 12 -7.54 -3.60 3.14
C GLN A 12 -7.92 -2.23 3.72
N HIS A 13 -8.46 -2.22 4.95
CA HIS A 13 -8.88 -1.02 5.67
C HIS A 13 -8.89 -1.27 7.18
N ILE A 14 -8.85 -0.20 7.97
CA ILE A 14 -9.09 -0.16 9.42
C ILE A 14 -9.78 1.14 9.80
N ASP A 15 -10.51 1.10 10.90
CA ASP A 15 -11.25 2.25 11.44
C ASP A 15 -10.62 2.80 12.72
N ASP A 16 -10.73 4.13 12.93
CA ASP A 16 -10.40 4.79 14.19
C ASP A 16 -11.54 4.60 15.19
N SER A 17 -11.67 3.37 15.70
CA SER A 17 -12.71 3.02 16.65
C SER A 17 -12.16 2.16 17.79
N LYS A 18 -12.92 2.04 18.87
CA LYS A 18 -12.55 1.27 20.07
C LYS A 18 -13.26 -0.09 20.07
N ILE A 19 -12.67 -1.06 20.78
CA ILE A 19 -13.34 -2.33 21.07
C ILE A 19 -14.62 -2.06 21.88
N GLY A 20 -15.74 -2.62 21.44
CA GLY A 20 -17.03 -2.46 22.07
C GLY A 20 -18.19 -2.61 21.08
N SER A 21 -19.24 -1.81 21.27
CA SER A 21 -20.41 -1.78 20.38
C SER A 21 -20.08 -1.00 19.10
N THR A 22 -19.37 -1.65 18.18
CA THR A 22 -18.84 -1.07 16.93
C THR A 22 -19.14 -1.98 15.76
N THR A 23 -20.42 -2.34 15.59
CA THR A 23 -20.87 -3.18 14.48
C THR A 23 -20.45 -2.59 13.12
N GLY A 24 -19.78 -3.41 12.31
CA GLY A 24 -19.32 -3.03 10.97
C GLY A 24 -17.95 -2.35 10.92
N TYR A 25 -17.38 -1.95 12.06
CA TYR A 25 -16.03 -1.36 12.11
C TYR A 25 -14.92 -2.41 12.13
N ILE A 26 -13.81 -2.10 11.46
CA ILE A 26 -12.62 -2.96 11.40
C ILE A 26 -11.60 -2.44 12.44
N ILE A 27 -11.59 -3.06 13.61
CA ILE A 27 -10.81 -2.62 14.77
C ILE A 27 -9.38 -3.17 14.71
N PRO A 28 -8.32 -2.31 14.74
CA PRO A 28 -6.93 -2.74 14.65
C PRO A 28 -6.51 -3.78 15.69
N GLU A 29 -6.95 -3.62 16.95
CA GLU A 29 -6.64 -4.54 18.03
C GLU A 29 -7.22 -5.94 17.81
N LEU A 30 -8.41 -6.04 17.21
CA LEU A 30 -9.03 -7.34 16.86
C LEU A 30 -8.29 -8.00 15.71
N LEU A 31 -7.88 -7.23 14.69
CA LEU A 31 -7.04 -7.73 13.61
C LEU A 31 -5.71 -8.28 14.13
N LYS A 32 -5.06 -7.59 15.07
CA LYS A 32 -3.84 -8.07 15.69
C LYS A 32 -4.05 -9.40 16.43
N LYS A 33 -5.13 -9.54 17.21
CA LYS A 33 -5.50 -10.80 17.87
C LYS A 33 -5.68 -11.93 16.84
N SER A 34 -6.18 -11.61 15.66
CA SER A 34 -6.33 -12.55 14.53
C SER A 34 -5.04 -12.77 13.74
N LYS A 35 -3.88 -12.29 14.23
CA LYS A 35 -2.54 -12.42 13.61
C LYS A 35 -2.38 -11.67 12.28
N VAL A 36 -3.27 -10.75 11.95
CA VAL A 36 -3.09 -9.81 10.81
C VAL A 36 -1.87 -8.93 11.10
N LYS A 37 -1.03 -8.70 10.10
CA LYS A 37 0.28 -8.04 10.26
C LYS A 37 0.25 -6.54 10.02
N GLY A 38 -0.80 -6.00 9.40
CA GLY A 38 -0.90 -4.59 9.07
C GLY A 38 -2.16 -4.25 8.28
N SER A 39 -2.21 -3.05 7.75
CA SER A 39 -3.33 -2.60 6.93
C SER A 39 -2.91 -1.59 5.87
N LEU A 40 -3.67 -1.54 4.77
CA LEU A 40 -3.79 -0.36 3.94
C LEU A 40 -4.55 0.73 4.70
N ILE A 41 -4.22 1.97 4.43
CA ILE A 41 -4.87 3.17 4.98
C ILE A 41 -5.09 4.14 3.83
N ASN A 42 -6.30 4.70 3.71
CA ASN A 42 -6.59 5.76 2.75
C ASN A 42 -6.50 5.33 1.26
N HIS A 43 -6.83 4.09 0.94
CA HIS A 43 -6.89 3.65 -0.47
C HIS A 43 -7.86 4.53 -1.27
N SER A 44 -7.66 4.66 -2.58
CA SER A 44 -8.49 5.53 -3.45
C SER A 44 -9.98 5.18 -3.41
N GLU A 45 -10.32 3.92 -3.21
CA GLU A 45 -11.70 3.43 -3.09
C GLU A 45 -12.30 3.69 -1.69
N HIS A 46 -11.49 4.05 -0.70
CA HIS A 46 -11.92 4.34 0.68
C HIS A 46 -11.05 5.44 1.30
N ARG A 47 -11.25 6.67 0.85
CA ARG A 47 -10.51 7.84 1.34
C ARG A 47 -11.04 8.27 2.69
N ILE A 48 -10.12 8.61 3.59
CA ILE A 48 -10.43 9.08 4.95
C ILE A 48 -9.75 10.43 5.22
N SER A 49 -10.11 11.09 6.30
CA SER A 49 -9.53 12.38 6.65
C SER A 49 -8.07 12.27 7.07
N SER A 50 -7.30 13.35 6.87
CA SER A 50 -5.89 13.37 7.27
C SER A 50 -5.68 13.12 8.77
N LYS A 51 -6.62 13.55 9.60
CA LYS A 51 -6.60 13.34 11.06
C LYS A 51 -6.76 11.85 11.40
N GLU A 52 -7.63 11.15 10.68
CA GLU A 52 -7.81 9.71 10.84
C GLU A 52 -6.57 8.94 10.37
N ILE A 53 -5.98 9.33 9.21
CA ILE A 53 -4.75 8.70 8.71
C ILE A 53 -3.64 8.78 9.77
N GLU A 54 -3.43 9.96 10.37
CA GLU A 54 -2.42 10.16 11.41
C GLU A 54 -2.67 9.26 12.62
N LYS A 55 -3.89 9.24 13.14
CA LYS A 55 -4.27 8.38 14.27
C LYS A 55 -4.07 6.91 13.97
N LEU A 56 -4.47 6.45 12.78
CA LEU A 56 -4.36 5.04 12.40
C LEU A 56 -2.90 4.60 12.20
N VAL A 57 -2.03 5.45 11.63
CA VAL A 57 -0.59 5.16 11.53
C VAL A 57 0.02 5.04 12.93
N LEU A 58 -0.29 5.97 13.85
CA LEU A 58 0.18 5.90 15.24
C LEU A 58 -0.34 4.65 15.95
N LYS A 59 -1.61 4.31 15.77
CA LYS A 59 -2.24 3.11 16.34
C LYS A 59 -1.56 1.83 15.85
N LEU A 60 -1.31 1.69 14.54
CA LEU A 60 -0.61 0.52 14.00
C LEU A 60 0.82 0.44 14.54
N LYS A 61 1.51 1.57 14.71
CA LYS A 61 2.85 1.62 15.29
C LYS A 61 2.85 1.13 16.76
N GLU A 62 1.91 1.59 17.59
CA GLU A 62 1.72 1.11 18.97
C GLU A 62 1.49 -0.40 19.02
N LEU A 63 0.68 -0.90 18.09
CA LEU A 63 0.37 -2.31 17.97
C LEU A 63 1.49 -3.13 17.32
N LYS A 64 2.59 -2.52 16.88
CA LYS A 64 3.68 -3.16 16.10
C LYS A 64 3.14 -3.87 14.85
N MET A 65 2.24 -3.21 14.14
CA MET A 65 1.63 -3.64 12.89
C MET A 65 2.10 -2.75 11.74
N ILE A 66 2.14 -3.29 10.53
CA ILE A 66 2.59 -2.60 9.32
C ILE A 66 1.52 -1.60 8.87
N SER A 67 1.95 -0.37 8.60
CA SER A 67 1.13 0.69 8.03
C SER A 67 1.51 0.96 6.57
N ILE A 68 0.54 0.89 5.65
CA ILE A 68 0.71 1.26 4.24
C ILE A 68 -0.27 2.38 3.93
N VAL A 69 0.23 3.61 3.77
CA VAL A 69 -0.59 4.77 3.44
C VAL A 69 -0.65 4.97 1.93
N CYS A 70 -1.84 4.84 1.36
CA CYS A 70 -2.07 5.07 -0.07
C CYS A 70 -2.22 6.57 -0.35
N VAL A 71 -1.55 7.03 -1.41
CA VAL A 71 -1.48 8.43 -1.82
C VAL A 71 -1.64 8.55 -3.33
N LYS A 72 -2.23 9.65 -3.79
CA LYS A 72 -2.48 9.87 -5.22
C LYS A 72 -1.38 10.64 -5.94
N ASP A 73 -0.60 11.46 -5.22
CA ASP A 73 0.36 12.38 -5.80
C ASP A 73 1.53 12.71 -4.86
N VAL A 74 2.50 13.47 -5.37
CA VAL A 74 3.71 13.90 -4.64
C VAL A 74 3.38 14.79 -3.44
N ALA A 75 2.31 15.57 -3.50
CA ALA A 75 1.91 16.44 -2.37
C ALA A 75 1.48 15.60 -1.17
N GLU A 76 0.70 14.54 -1.43
CA GLU A 76 0.31 13.58 -0.39
C GLU A 76 1.52 12.77 0.12
N VAL A 77 2.49 12.40 -0.75
CA VAL A 77 3.75 11.77 -0.29
C VAL A 77 4.43 12.66 0.75
N LYS A 78 4.69 13.93 0.41
CA LYS A 78 5.33 14.90 1.34
C LYS A 78 4.55 15.07 2.64
N LYS A 79 3.22 15.09 2.55
CA LYS A 79 2.33 15.27 3.69
C LYS A 79 2.43 14.10 4.67
N TYR A 80 2.22 12.88 4.17
CA TYR A 80 2.11 11.70 5.03
C TYR A 80 3.46 11.07 5.38
N LEU A 81 4.54 11.42 4.68
CA LEU A 81 5.89 11.04 5.09
C LEU A 81 6.26 11.57 6.48
N LYS A 82 5.68 12.72 6.89
CA LYS A 82 5.90 13.35 8.20
C LYS A 82 5.43 12.49 9.38
N ILE A 83 4.45 11.64 9.18
CA ILE A 83 3.92 10.74 10.23
C ILE A 83 4.66 9.38 10.26
N ASN A 84 5.64 9.21 9.38
CA ASN A 84 6.56 8.07 9.35
C ASN A 84 5.83 6.70 9.30
N PRO A 85 4.97 6.43 8.29
CA PRO A 85 4.41 5.09 8.08
C PRO A 85 5.50 4.13 7.61
N ASP A 86 5.26 2.81 7.70
CA ASP A 86 6.22 1.82 7.19
C ASP A 86 6.34 1.90 5.67
N PHE A 87 5.20 2.10 4.99
CA PHE A 87 5.16 2.26 3.54
C PHE A 87 4.24 3.41 3.12
N ILE A 88 4.62 4.07 2.05
CA ILE A 88 3.75 4.93 1.24
C ILE A 88 3.55 4.25 -0.10
N ALA A 89 2.29 4.03 -0.50
CA ALA A 89 1.94 3.47 -1.81
C ALA A 89 1.36 4.57 -2.70
N ILE A 90 2.06 4.89 -3.79
CA ILE A 90 1.60 5.90 -4.74
C ILE A 90 0.78 5.27 -5.86
N GLU A 91 -0.48 5.68 -5.96
CA GLU A 91 -1.47 5.12 -6.90
C GLU A 91 -2.34 6.25 -7.47
N PRO A 92 -2.03 6.76 -8.68
CA PRO A 92 -2.91 7.69 -9.37
C PRO A 92 -4.26 7.03 -9.65
N PRO A 93 -5.39 7.58 -9.13
CA PRO A 93 -6.69 6.91 -9.21
C PRO A 93 -7.14 6.59 -10.65
N GLU A 94 -6.79 7.42 -11.61
CA GLU A 94 -7.14 7.27 -13.02
C GLU A 94 -6.46 6.06 -13.71
N LEU A 95 -5.41 5.52 -13.12
CA LEU A 95 -4.71 4.35 -13.64
C LEU A 95 -5.15 3.04 -12.97
N ILE A 96 -5.87 3.10 -11.85
CA ILE A 96 -6.32 1.90 -11.13
C ILE A 96 -7.32 1.14 -12.01
N GLY A 97 -7.05 -0.15 -12.23
CA GLY A 97 -7.89 -1.02 -13.05
C GLY A 97 -7.87 -0.73 -14.55
N SER A 98 -7.10 0.26 -15.02
CA SER A 98 -7.04 0.65 -16.44
C SER A 98 -6.22 -0.31 -17.30
N GLY A 99 -5.33 -1.12 -16.71
CA GLY A 99 -4.33 -1.91 -17.43
C GLY A 99 -3.17 -1.08 -18.01
N LYS A 100 -3.12 0.22 -17.70
CA LYS A 100 -2.02 1.12 -18.09
C LYS A 100 -1.13 1.34 -16.89
N ALA A 101 0.09 0.78 -16.93
CA ALA A 101 0.99 0.79 -15.77
C ALA A 101 1.50 2.19 -15.43
N ILE A 102 1.51 2.52 -14.15
CA ILE A 102 2.05 3.78 -13.64
C ILE A 102 3.52 3.97 -14.05
N SER A 103 4.30 2.89 -14.13
CA SER A 103 5.70 2.91 -14.56
C SER A 103 5.90 3.36 -16.00
N THR A 104 4.89 3.23 -16.84
CA THR A 104 4.89 3.66 -18.24
C THR A 104 4.20 5.01 -18.42
N GLU A 105 3.03 5.19 -17.83
CA GLU A 105 2.22 6.40 -18.01
C GLU A 105 2.75 7.61 -17.22
N LYS A 106 3.32 7.36 -16.02
CA LYS A 106 3.78 8.41 -15.10
C LYS A 106 5.12 8.09 -14.43
N PRO A 107 6.19 7.77 -15.18
CA PRO A 107 7.49 7.40 -14.59
C PRO A 107 8.06 8.52 -13.70
N ASP A 108 7.89 9.78 -14.09
CA ASP A 108 8.34 10.95 -13.32
C ASP A 108 7.68 11.03 -11.93
N LEU A 109 6.44 10.55 -11.81
CA LEU A 109 5.73 10.54 -10.54
C LEU A 109 6.41 9.59 -9.55
N ILE A 110 6.78 8.38 -10.01
CA ILE A 110 7.50 7.39 -9.20
C ILE A 110 8.87 7.94 -8.81
N GLN A 111 9.65 8.47 -9.78
CA GLN A 111 10.98 9.00 -9.50
C GLN A 111 10.96 10.17 -8.50
N LYS A 112 10.02 11.13 -8.66
CA LYS A 112 9.87 12.25 -7.73
C LYS A 112 9.49 11.76 -6.32
N ALA A 113 8.55 10.81 -6.22
CA ALA A 113 8.16 10.21 -4.95
C ALA A 113 9.33 9.46 -4.30
N ALA A 114 10.07 8.66 -5.08
CA ALA A 114 11.23 7.91 -4.61
C ALA A 114 12.33 8.83 -4.04
N ARG A 115 12.66 9.93 -4.74
CA ARG A 115 13.62 10.92 -4.25
C ARG A 115 13.19 11.50 -2.91
N ILE A 116 11.93 11.94 -2.79
CA ILE A 116 11.41 12.53 -1.55
C ILE A 116 11.48 11.53 -0.37
N VAL A 117 11.14 10.27 -0.62
CA VAL A 117 11.19 9.22 0.41
C VAL A 117 12.64 8.91 0.79
N ASN A 118 13.54 8.77 -0.19
CA ASN A 118 14.95 8.46 0.03
C ASN A 118 15.71 9.61 0.73
N ASP A 119 15.40 10.89 0.39
CA ASP A 119 16.00 12.07 1.01
C ASP A 119 15.50 12.29 2.43
N SER A 120 14.45 11.61 2.83
CA SER A 120 13.96 11.69 4.19
C SER A 120 14.83 10.87 5.15
N LYS A 121 14.87 11.30 6.42
CA LYS A 121 15.52 10.54 7.50
C LYS A 121 14.65 9.37 8.01
N ASN A 122 13.49 9.15 7.40
CA ASN A 122 12.53 8.13 7.81
C ASN A 122 12.92 6.74 7.27
N LYS A 123 12.40 5.69 7.91
CA LYS A 123 12.53 4.32 7.43
C LYS A 123 11.43 3.92 6.45
N THR A 124 10.54 4.84 6.12
CA THR A 124 9.44 4.63 5.17
C THR A 124 9.96 4.17 3.81
N LYS A 125 9.29 3.19 3.22
CA LYS A 125 9.61 2.70 1.87
C LYS A 125 8.51 3.09 0.90
N LEU A 126 8.89 3.38 -0.36
CA LEU A 126 7.92 3.63 -1.42
C LEU A 126 7.47 2.32 -2.06
N LEU A 127 6.16 2.15 -2.18
CA LEU A 127 5.51 1.23 -3.09
C LEU A 127 4.84 2.02 -4.21
N CYS A 128 4.65 1.42 -5.36
CA CYS A 128 3.79 2.01 -6.38
C CYS A 128 2.75 1.00 -6.86
N GLY A 129 1.61 1.51 -7.28
CA GLY A 129 0.49 0.73 -7.78
C GLY A 129 -0.20 1.44 -8.93
N ALA A 130 -1.28 0.84 -9.36
CA ALA A 130 -2.11 1.19 -10.50
C ALA A 130 -1.61 0.67 -11.86
N GLY A 131 -2.47 -0.11 -12.50
CA GLY A 131 -2.33 -0.57 -13.87
C GLY A 131 -1.27 -1.63 -14.14
N ILE A 132 -0.58 -2.15 -13.13
CA ILE A 132 0.48 -3.16 -13.25
C ILE A 132 -0.12 -4.50 -13.66
N VAL A 133 0.38 -5.06 -14.78
CA VAL A 133 -0.16 -6.31 -15.36
C VAL A 133 0.94 -7.29 -15.83
N SER A 134 2.22 -6.88 -15.82
CA SER A 134 3.35 -7.70 -16.28
C SER A 134 4.56 -7.59 -15.37
N GLY A 135 5.50 -8.55 -15.48
CA GLY A 135 6.80 -8.48 -14.79
C GLY A 135 7.65 -7.30 -15.27
N GLU A 136 7.52 -6.89 -16.53
CA GLU A 136 8.20 -5.72 -17.07
C GLU A 136 7.73 -4.42 -16.36
N ASP A 137 6.42 -4.29 -16.09
CA ASP A 137 5.90 -3.16 -15.31
C ASP A 137 6.49 -3.13 -13.90
N VAL A 138 6.66 -4.31 -13.29
CA VAL A 138 7.28 -4.44 -11.96
C VAL A 138 8.75 -4.04 -12.02
N ALA A 139 9.54 -4.62 -12.93
CA ALA A 139 10.96 -4.31 -13.10
C ALA A 139 11.18 -2.81 -13.27
N LYS A 140 10.41 -2.19 -14.18
CA LYS A 140 10.47 -0.75 -14.44
C LYS A 140 10.09 0.08 -13.21
N SER A 141 9.10 -0.35 -12.43
CA SER A 141 8.72 0.31 -11.17
C SER A 141 9.86 0.30 -10.15
N ILE A 142 10.57 -0.82 -10.03
CA ILE A 142 11.74 -0.96 -9.13
C ILE A 142 12.90 -0.10 -9.63
N GLU A 143 13.20 -0.10 -10.94
CA GLU A 143 14.22 0.73 -11.56
C GLU A 143 13.98 2.23 -11.28
N LEU A 144 12.73 2.68 -11.32
CA LEU A 144 12.33 4.06 -11.02
C LEU A 144 12.42 4.42 -9.53
N GLY A 145 12.79 3.47 -8.65
CA GLY A 145 13.09 3.67 -7.24
C GLY A 145 12.03 3.20 -6.25
N SER A 146 10.96 2.55 -6.71
CA SER A 146 10.02 1.84 -5.83
C SER A 146 10.71 0.66 -5.13
N LYS A 147 10.22 0.27 -3.96
CA LYS A 147 10.70 -0.90 -3.21
C LYS A 147 9.74 -2.09 -3.29
N GLY A 148 8.72 -1.96 -4.10
CA GLY A 148 7.71 -2.99 -4.35
C GLY A 148 6.49 -2.39 -5.02
N ILE A 149 5.48 -3.22 -5.23
CA ILE A 149 4.25 -2.86 -5.92
C ILE A 149 3.01 -3.13 -5.07
N LEU A 150 1.91 -2.43 -5.37
CA LEU A 150 0.55 -2.82 -5.04
C LEU A 150 -0.17 -3.24 -6.32
N VAL A 151 -0.77 -4.42 -6.32
CA VAL A 151 -1.50 -4.95 -7.47
C VAL A 151 -2.72 -5.74 -7.01
N ALA A 152 -3.84 -5.54 -7.67
CA ALA A 152 -5.07 -6.30 -7.47
C ALA A 152 -5.53 -6.96 -8.77
N SER A 153 -6.09 -6.18 -9.69
CA SER A 153 -6.69 -6.71 -10.93
C SER A 153 -5.69 -7.46 -11.82
N GLY A 154 -4.42 -7.07 -11.83
CA GLY A 154 -3.36 -7.76 -12.60
C GLY A 154 -3.17 -9.22 -12.18
N ILE A 155 -3.43 -9.57 -10.90
CA ILE A 155 -3.39 -10.95 -10.42
C ILE A 155 -4.79 -11.59 -10.48
N ILE A 156 -5.80 -10.91 -9.91
CA ILE A 156 -7.14 -11.49 -9.72
C ILE A 156 -7.81 -11.86 -11.05
N LYS A 157 -7.61 -11.05 -12.10
CA LYS A 157 -8.14 -11.29 -13.46
C LYS A 157 -7.25 -12.18 -14.32
N ALA A 158 -6.06 -12.56 -13.85
CA ALA A 158 -5.16 -13.41 -14.61
C ALA A 158 -5.72 -14.85 -14.74
N LYS A 159 -5.55 -15.45 -15.91
CA LYS A 159 -5.95 -16.84 -16.17
C LYS A 159 -5.15 -17.85 -15.34
N ASN A 160 -3.90 -17.52 -14.99
CA ASN A 160 -3.00 -18.37 -14.20
C ASN A 160 -2.26 -17.52 -13.16
N TRP A 161 -2.75 -17.59 -11.91
CA TRP A 161 -2.19 -16.82 -10.80
C TRP A 161 -0.75 -17.22 -10.46
N ASN A 162 -0.43 -18.53 -10.48
CA ASN A 162 0.92 -18.99 -10.17
C ASN A 162 1.94 -18.44 -11.18
N LYS A 163 1.58 -18.40 -12.46
CA LYS A 163 2.43 -17.86 -13.52
C LYS A 163 2.68 -16.37 -13.28
N ILE A 164 1.64 -15.57 -13.12
CA ILE A 164 1.78 -14.11 -12.98
C ILE A 164 2.50 -13.72 -11.67
N ILE A 165 2.21 -14.40 -10.56
CA ILE A 165 2.91 -14.16 -9.29
C ILE A 165 4.39 -14.52 -9.42
N SER A 166 4.72 -15.65 -10.07
CA SER A 166 6.12 -16.04 -10.31
C SER A 166 6.85 -15.06 -11.23
N GLU A 167 6.16 -14.50 -12.21
CA GLU A 167 6.68 -13.47 -13.10
C GLU A 167 6.99 -12.18 -12.32
N PHE A 168 6.04 -11.70 -11.49
CA PHE A 168 6.24 -10.53 -10.66
C PHE A 168 7.35 -10.70 -9.62
N ALA A 169 7.52 -11.91 -9.07
CA ALA A 169 8.55 -12.20 -8.08
C ALA A 169 9.97 -12.28 -8.66
N LYS A 170 10.12 -12.45 -9.96
CA LYS A 170 11.41 -12.51 -10.67
C LYS A 170 11.84 -11.19 -11.26
N ALA A 171 10.93 -10.23 -11.34
CA ALA A 171 11.19 -8.90 -11.83
C ALA A 171 11.89 -8.05 -10.76
#